data_6d1f38103d58b55d197b929c2051341d
#
_entry.id   6d1f38103d58b55d197b929c2051341d
#
_cell.length_a   1.000
_cell.length_b   1.000
_cell.length_c   1.000
_cell.angle_alpha   90.00
_cell.angle_beta   90.00
_cell.angle_gamma   90.00
#
_symmetry.space_group_name_H-M   'P 1'
#
loop_
_entity.id
_entity.type
_entity.pdbx_description
1 polymer ?
#
loop_
_entity_poly.entity_id
_entity_poly.type
_entity_poly.pdbx_seq_one_letter_code
_entity_poly.pdbx_strand_id
1 'polypeptide(L)'
;MKVFDGKIIVLKGGYSSEREISLKSAENVEKALHEIGYNYSSIDCTDGFIQKLINSGADLCFNSLHGELGEDGKIQAILENINMKYTHSNISSSVLAMNKVISKEIFKKNKIQTPKYKLFEFSNFDISELVPPFVIKPISNGSSIGIYIILDESDKIRVSKGLQNWCYGNSIMIEEYIEGKELTCGIINDQVTDVMEIKTDNNFYDYTTKYTQGESFHIIPADISELISNEIKEITRKCHDLLGCNGVTRTDFRLGNSQENELTPFVLEINTHPGLTETSLIPDLALAMGISYNELINLIIKEAICRR
;
A
#
# COMPACT_ATOMS: atom_id res chain seq x y z
N MET A 1 -4.88 -25.69 7.67
CA MET A 1 -3.91 -26.42 8.54
C MET A 1 -2.73 -25.48 8.77
N LYS A 2 -2.30 -25.27 10.03
CA LYS A 2 -1.20 -24.35 10.32
C LYS A 2 0.13 -24.80 9.69
N VAL A 3 0.93 -23.85 9.24
CA VAL A 3 2.20 -24.09 8.54
C VAL A 3 3.43 -23.78 9.40
N PHE A 4 3.23 -23.35 10.66
CA PHE A 4 4.27 -22.94 11.58
C PHE A 4 3.88 -23.31 13.02
N ASP A 5 4.83 -23.90 13.77
CA ASP A 5 4.58 -24.35 15.16
C ASP A 5 5.18 -23.43 16.22
N GLY A 6 5.96 -22.42 15.83
CA GLY A 6 6.54 -21.43 16.73
C GLY A 6 5.51 -20.42 17.26
N LYS A 7 5.99 -19.54 18.15
CA LYS A 7 5.21 -18.44 18.68
C LYS A 7 5.24 -17.24 17.75
N ILE A 8 4.08 -16.69 17.43
CA ILE A 8 3.91 -15.48 16.60
C ILE A 8 3.69 -14.26 17.50
N ILE A 9 4.36 -13.15 17.18
CA ILE A 9 4.06 -11.85 17.77
C ILE A 9 3.41 -10.96 16.72
N VAL A 10 2.22 -10.42 17.01
CA VAL A 10 1.53 -9.46 16.14
C VAL A 10 1.90 -8.05 16.59
N LEU A 11 2.52 -7.27 15.71
CA LEU A 11 2.77 -5.85 15.95
C LEU A 11 1.61 -5.03 15.40
N LYS A 12 1.08 -4.13 16.22
CA LYS A 12 -0.10 -3.32 15.89
C LYS A 12 -0.04 -1.92 16.47
N GLY A 13 -0.95 -1.06 16.05
CA GLY A 13 -1.12 0.31 16.56
C GLY A 13 0.01 1.24 16.14
N GLY A 14 0.88 1.58 17.05
CA GLY A 14 1.97 2.54 16.81
C GLY A 14 1.51 4.00 16.86
N TYR A 15 2.35 4.91 16.31
CA TYR A 15 2.13 6.36 16.37
C TYR A 15 1.74 6.99 15.04
N SER A 16 1.66 6.20 13.95
CA SER A 16 1.31 6.73 12.64
C SER A 16 -0.14 7.24 12.60
N SER A 17 -0.44 8.09 11.63
CA SER A 17 -1.80 8.52 11.33
C SER A 17 -2.74 7.38 10.94
N GLU A 18 -2.19 6.19 10.67
CA GLU A 18 -2.91 4.97 10.28
C GLU A 18 -3.09 3.97 11.44
N ARG A 19 -2.89 4.45 12.70
CA ARG A 19 -3.00 3.62 13.91
C ARG A 19 -4.30 2.81 13.98
N GLU A 20 -5.44 3.44 13.72
CA GLU A 20 -6.75 2.77 13.80
C GLU A 20 -6.90 1.66 12.77
N ILE A 21 -6.31 1.84 11.58
CA ILE A 21 -6.30 0.80 10.53
C ILE A 21 -5.41 -0.36 10.94
N SER A 22 -4.26 -0.05 11.54
CA SER A 22 -3.37 -1.07 12.09
C SER A 22 -4.06 -1.92 13.17
N LEU A 23 -4.80 -1.30 14.07
CA LEU A 23 -5.55 -2.01 15.11
C LEU A 23 -6.64 -2.91 14.53
N LYS A 24 -7.41 -2.42 13.55
CA LYS A 24 -8.44 -3.21 12.84
C LYS A 24 -7.84 -4.37 12.05
N SER A 25 -6.75 -4.12 11.30
CA SER A 25 -6.04 -5.19 10.58
C SER A 25 -5.54 -6.27 11.52
N ALA A 26 -4.94 -5.86 12.64
CA ALA A 26 -4.45 -6.79 13.65
C ALA A 26 -5.57 -7.62 14.30
N GLU A 27 -6.72 -7.03 14.57
CA GLU A 27 -7.89 -7.74 15.12
C GLU A 27 -8.31 -8.90 14.19
N ASN A 28 -8.40 -8.65 12.89
CA ASN A 28 -8.74 -9.68 11.91
C ASN A 28 -7.65 -10.75 11.80
N VAL A 29 -6.37 -10.34 11.83
CA VAL A 29 -5.24 -11.27 11.85
C VAL A 29 -5.25 -12.13 13.09
N GLU A 30 -5.44 -11.55 14.28
CA GLU A 30 -5.51 -12.26 15.56
C GLU A 30 -6.67 -13.27 15.57
N LYS A 31 -7.83 -12.89 15.04
CA LYS A 31 -8.97 -13.81 14.87
C LYS A 31 -8.60 -14.99 13.99
N ALA A 32 -7.98 -14.76 12.83
CA ALA A 32 -7.55 -15.82 11.94
C ALA A 32 -6.49 -16.72 12.60
N LEU A 33 -5.49 -16.15 13.30
CA LEU A 33 -4.48 -16.92 14.02
C LEU A 33 -5.10 -17.81 15.10
N HIS A 34 -6.12 -17.32 15.81
CA HIS A 34 -6.87 -18.09 16.80
C HIS A 34 -7.64 -19.24 16.16
N GLU A 35 -8.39 -18.98 15.08
CA GLU A 35 -9.18 -19.99 14.37
C GLU A 35 -8.31 -21.10 13.75
N ILE A 36 -7.12 -20.75 13.25
CA ILE A 36 -6.16 -21.72 12.69
C ILE A 36 -5.47 -22.53 13.81
N GLY A 37 -5.42 -22.00 15.04
CA GLY A 37 -4.80 -22.65 16.19
C GLY A 37 -3.32 -22.29 16.39
N TYR A 38 -2.88 -21.10 15.97
CA TYR A 38 -1.53 -20.61 16.24
C TYR A 38 -1.35 -20.17 17.68
N ASN A 39 -0.12 -20.34 18.21
CA ASN A 39 0.31 -19.71 19.45
C ASN A 39 0.76 -18.28 19.15
N TYR A 40 0.03 -17.29 19.63
CA TYR A 40 0.34 -15.89 19.36
C TYR A 40 0.13 -14.98 20.57
N SER A 41 0.75 -13.82 20.50
CA SER A 41 0.49 -12.68 21.38
C SER A 41 0.68 -11.39 20.56
N SER A 42 0.27 -10.24 21.12
CA SER A 42 0.34 -8.96 20.39
C SER A 42 1.02 -7.89 21.22
N ILE A 43 1.63 -6.93 20.51
CA ILE A 43 2.24 -5.73 21.08
C ILE A 43 1.70 -4.51 20.34
N ASP A 44 1.13 -3.55 21.08
CA ASP A 44 0.94 -2.20 20.58
C ASP A 44 2.30 -1.48 20.57
N CYS A 45 2.71 -0.99 19.40
CA CYS A 45 4.02 -0.38 19.17
C CYS A 45 4.09 1.07 19.67
N THR A 46 3.75 1.25 20.95
CA THR A 46 3.92 2.47 21.74
C THR A 46 5.21 2.40 22.56
N ASP A 47 5.38 3.32 23.55
CA ASP A 47 6.59 3.41 24.35
C ASP A 47 7.02 2.06 24.96
N GLY A 48 8.29 1.74 24.80
CA GLY A 48 8.90 0.52 25.33
C GLY A 48 8.56 -0.75 24.56
N PHE A 49 7.93 -0.67 23.39
CA PHE A 49 7.56 -1.86 22.59
C PHE A 49 8.77 -2.71 22.18
N ILE A 50 9.92 -2.11 21.92
CA ILE A 50 11.13 -2.85 21.53
C ILE A 50 11.57 -3.80 22.64
N GLN A 51 11.57 -3.36 23.89
CA GLN A 51 11.91 -4.22 25.02
C GLN A 51 10.90 -5.35 25.22
N LYS A 52 9.61 -5.06 25.01
CA LYS A 52 8.53 -6.08 25.05
C LYS A 52 8.73 -7.10 23.93
N LEU A 53 9.11 -6.63 22.74
CA LEU A 53 9.38 -7.48 21.57
C LEU A 53 10.56 -8.43 21.82
N ILE A 54 11.68 -7.92 22.32
CA ILE A 54 12.86 -8.73 22.67
C ILE A 54 12.50 -9.80 23.71
N ASN A 55 11.73 -9.42 24.72
CA ASN A 55 11.32 -10.30 25.81
C ASN A 55 10.15 -11.24 25.46
N SER A 56 9.57 -11.10 24.26
CA SER A 56 8.37 -11.86 23.87
C SER A 56 8.61 -13.36 23.75
N GLY A 57 9.85 -13.77 23.43
CA GLY A 57 10.19 -15.15 23.07
C GLY A 57 9.46 -15.62 21.82
N ALA A 58 9.09 -14.71 20.92
CA ALA A 58 8.46 -15.05 19.65
C ALA A 58 9.50 -15.46 18.61
N ASP A 59 9.13 -16.37 17.74
CA ASP A 59 9.95 -16.90 16.65
C ASP A 59 9.69 -16.18 15.31
N LEU A 60 8.51 -15.53 15.17
CA LEU A 60 8.07 -14.83 13.99
C LEU A 60 7.24 -13.61 14.38
N CYS A 61 7.48 -12.50 13.70
CA CYS A 61 6.68 -11.29 13.78
C CYS A 61 5.68 -11.22 12.63
N PHE A 62 4.39 -11.14 12.94
CA PHE A 62 3.38 -10.73 12.01
C PHE A 62 3.24 -9.20 12.10
N ASN A 63 3.74 -8.49 11.09
CA ASN A 63 3.64 -7.05 11.05
C ASN A 63 2.22 -6.65 10.59
N SER A 64 1.44 -5.98 11.44
CA SER A 64 0.14 -5.38 11.10
C SER A 64 0.16 -3.86 11.29
N LEU A 65 1.36 -3.27 11.37
CA LEU A 65 1.50 -1.81 11.39
C LEU A 65 1.23 -1.24 10.00
N HIS A 66 0.72 -0.01 9.95
CA HIS A 66 0.50 0.73 8.70
C HIS A 66 1.16 2.10 8.75
N GLY A 67 1.56 2.58 7.56
CA GLY A 67 2.24 3.86 7.39
C GLY A 67 3.64 3.90 8.00
N GLU A 68 3.96 5.01 8.65
CA GLU A 68 5.27 5.21 9.30
C GLU A 68 5.55 4.13 10.33
N LEU A 69 6.78 3.69 10.42
CA LEU A 69 7.29 2.55 11.17
C LEU A 69 6.95 1.20 10.50
N GLY A 70 5.72 0.96 10.04
CA GLY A 70 5.27 -0.34 9.56
C GLY A 70 5.71 -0.68 8.15
N GLU A 71 5.72 0.33 7.26
CA GLU A 71 5.87 0.17 5.81
C GLU A 71 7.14 0.81 5.23
N ASP A 72 7.88 1.57 6.04
CA ASP A 72 8.99 2.43 5.61
C ASP A 72 10.39 1.86 5.85
N GLY A 73 10.49 0.58 6.23
CA GLY A 73 11.76 -0.10 6.50
C GLY A 73 12.24 -0.03 7.96
N LYS A 74 11.65 0.84 8.80
CA LYS A 74 12.11 1.02 10.19
C LYS A 74 11.88 -0.22 11.06
N ILE A 75 10.67 -0.77 11.05
CA ILE A 75 10.37 -1.96 11.85
C ILE A 75 11.13 -3.19 11.31
N GLN A 76 11.27 -3.30 9.98
CA GLN A 76 12.02 -4.36 9.35
C GLN A 76 13.48 -4.33 9.80
N ALA A 77 14.09 -3.14 9.89
CA ALA A 77 15.47 -3.00 10.40
C ALA A 77 15.60 -3.41 11.88
N ILE A 78 14.63 -3.08 12.72
CA ILE A 78 14.59 -3.52 14.13
C ILE A 78 14.51 -5.04 14.20
N LEU A 79 13.61 -5.66 13.42
CA LEU A 79 13.39 -7.10 13.42
C LEU A 79 14.62 -7.88 12.89
N GLU A 80 15.27 -7.37 11.84
CA GLU A 80 16.52 -7.97 11.33
C GLU A 80 17.66 -7.87 12.35
N ASN A 81 17.78 -6.76 13.07
CA ASN A 81 18.83 -6.57 14.08
C ASN A 81 18.70 -7.57 15.24
N ILE A 82 17.49 -7.97 15.59
CA ILE A 82 17.24 -9.01 16.62
C ILE A 82 17.09 -10.42 16.05
N ASN A 83 17.40 -10.64 14.76
CA ASN A 83 17.26 -11.91 14.04
C ASN A 83 15.86 -12.52 14.09
N MET A 84 14.82 -11.71 14.11
CA MET A 84 13.43 -12.15 14.11
C MET A 84 12.90 -12.27 12.67
N LYS A 85 12.32 -13.41 12.31
CA LYS A 85 11.57 -13.57 11.06
C LYS A 85 10.33 -12.67 11.07
N TYR A 86 9.96 -12.14 9.92
CA TYR A 86 8.81 -11.25 9.83
C TYR A 86 8.09 -11.37 8.47
N THR A 87 6.81 -10.99 8.47
CA THR A 87 5.96 -10.98 7.29
C THR A 87 6.23 -9.76 6.39
N HIS A 88 5.79 -9.86 5.12
CA HIS A 88 5.88 -8.82 4.10
C HIS A 88 7.32 -8.54 3.61
N SER A 89 7.52 -7.44 2.88
CA SER A 89 8.76 -7.11 2.20
C SER A 89 9.89 -6.71 3.17
N ASN A 90 11.14 -6.81 2.69
CA ASN A 90 12.34 -6.47 3.45
C ASN A 90 12.56 -4.96 3.55
N ILE A 91 13.63 -4.54 4.24
CA ILE A 91 14.01 -3.13 4.46
C ILE A 91 14.09 -2.38 3.14
N SER A 92 14.89 -2.89 2.20
CA SER A 92 15.18 -2.19 0.94
C SER A 92 13.93 -1.96 0.12
N SER A 93 13.10 -2.99 -0.04
CA SER A 93 11.86 -2.92 -0.81
C SER A 93 10.85 -1.95 -0.17
N SER A 94 10.73 -1.98 1.16
CA SER A 94 9.85 -1.08 1.91
C SER A 94 10.27 0.38 1.74
N VAL A 95 11.57 0.69 1.88
CA VAL A 95 12.11 2.04 1.66
C VAL A 95 11.88 2.52 0.23
N LEU A 96 12.16 1.67 -0.77
CA LEU A 96 12.03 2.03 -2.18
C LEU A 96 10.56 2.25 -2.57
N ALA A 97 9.66 1.40 -2.12
CA ALA A 97 8.23 1.49 -2.42
C ALA A 97 7.57 2.69 -1.75
N MET A 98 7.90 2.96 -0.48
CA MET A 98 7.34 4.09 0.27
C MET A 98 7.71 5.43 -0.35
N ASN A 99 8.89 5.56 -0.95
CA ASN A 99 9.34 6.78 -1.60
C ASN A 99 8.89 6.83 -3.07
N LYS A 100 7.81 7.58 -3.34
CA LYS A 100 7.21 7.70 -4.68
C LYS A 100 8.18 8.24 -5.75
N VAL A 101 9.13 9.10 -5.37
CA VAL A 101 10.15 9.60 -6.31
C VAL A 101 11.07 8.47 -6.75
N ILE A 102 11.59 7.71 -5.79
CA ILE A 102 12.54 6.63 -6.08
C ILE A 102 11.85 5.52 -6.88
N SER A 103 10.67 5.07 -6.44
CA SER A 103 9.93 4.02 -7.16
C SER A 103 9.60 4.44 -8.60
N LYS A 104 9.13 5.67 -8.82
CA LYS A 104 8.84 6.21 -10.16
C LYS A 104 10.08 6.31 -11.05
N GLU A 105 11.23 6.70 -10.51
CA GLU A 105 12.47 6.71 -11.30
C GLU A 105 12.93 5.29 -11.69
N ILE A 106 12.74 4.30 -10.82
CA ILE A 106 12.97 2.88 -11.16
C ILE A 106 12.00 2.44 -12.26
N PHE A 107 10.70 2.78 -12.14
CA PHE A 107 9.69 2.45 -13.13
C PHE A 107 10.01 3.05 -14.50
N LYS A 108 10.31 4.34 -14.57
CA LYS A 108 10.69 5.04 -15.81
C LYS A 108 11.90 4.41 -16.50
N LYS A 109 12.97 4.09 -15.75
CA LYS A 109 14.17 3.41 -16.29
C LYS A 109 13.84 2.06 -16.91
N ASN A 110 12.78 1.41 -16.44
CA ASN A 110 12.33 0.11 -16.93
C ASN A 110 11.13 0.20 -17.90
N LYS A 111 10.86 1.40 -18.43
CA LYS A 111 9.79 1.68 -19.42
C LYS A 111 8.38 1.35 -18.90
N ILE A 112 8.16 1.44 -17.61
CA ILE A 112 6.84 1.35 -16.98
C ILE A 112 6.27 2.78 -16.93
N GLN A 113 5.07 2.95 -17.48
CA GLN A 113 4.39 4.24 -17.48
C GLN A 113 3.93 4.62 -16.05
N THR A 114 4.20 5.87 -15.71
CA THR A 114 3.77 6.48 -14.43
C THR A 114 3.46 7.94 -14.70
N PRO A 115 2.49 8.57 -14.02
CA PRO A 115 2.19 9.98 -14.24
C PRO A 115 3.45 10.85 -14.10
N LYS A 116 3.60 11.85 -14.98
CA LYS A 116 4.70 12.80 -14.89
C LYS A 116 4.58 13.61 -13.62
N TYR A 117 5.71 14.00 -13.05
CA TYR A 117 5.70 14.78 -11.81
C TYR A 117 6.80 15.82 -11.79
N LYS A 118 6.62 16.83 -10.91
CA LYS A 118 7.62 17.80 -10.51
C LYS A 118 7.68 17.86 -9.00
N LEU A 119 8.86 18.18 -8.48
CA LEU A 119 9.09 18.40 -7.05
C LEU A 119 9.25 19.88 -6.78
N PHE A 120 8.67 20.34 -5.68
CA PHE A 120 8.81 21.69 -5.19
C PHE A 120 9.23 21.65 -3.73
N GLU A 121 10.03 22.62 -3.30
CA GLU A 121 10.21 22.90 -1.87
C GLU A 121 8.93 23.55 -1.35
N PHE A 122 8.37 23.02 -0.29
CA PHE A 122 7.10 23.51 0.25
C PHE A 122 7.17 24.99 0.66
N SER A 123 8.31 25.45 1.19
CA SER A 123 8.53 26.84 1.56
C SER A 123 8.41 27.84 0.41
N ASN A 124 8.63 27.39 -0.83
CA ASN A 124 8.59 28.20 -2.05
C ASN A 124 7.46 27.79 -2.98
N PHE A 125 6.54 26.93 -2.51
CA PHE A 125 5.47 26.41 -3.35
C PHE A 125 4.27 27.36 -3.37
N ASP A 126 3.93 27.83 -4.55
CA ASP A 126 2.71 28.59 -4.80
C ASP A 126 1.79 27.84 -5.77
N ILE A 127 0.67 27.36 -5.25
CA ILE A 127 -0.34 26.64 -6.03
C ILE A 127 -0.97 27.52 -7.12
N SER A 128 -0.92 28.85 -6.98
CA SER A 128 -1.51 29.78 -7.96
C SER A 128 -0.83 29.73 -9.32
N GLU A 129 0.48 29.36 -9.36
CA GLU A 129 1.27 29.26 -10.58
C GLU A 129 0.95 28.00 -11.42
N LEU A 130 0.18 27.05 -10.88
CA LEU A 130 -0.13 25.80 -11.56
C LEU A 130 -1.49 25.87 -12.29
N VAL A 131 -1.57 25.22 -13.43
CA VAL A 131 -2.78 25.11 -14.23
C VAL A 131 -3.41 23.71 -14.04
N PRO A 132 -4.67 23.61 -13.59
CA PRO A 132 -5.38 22.32 -13.47
C PRO A 132 -5.56 21.62 -14.85
N PRO A 133 -5.73 20.28 -14.88
CA PRO A 133 -5.81 19.39 -13.72
C PRO A 133 -4.44 18.85 -13.27
N PHE A 134 -4.26 18.67 -11.95
CA PHE A 134 -3.07 18.04 -11.37
C PHE A 134 -3.36 17.42 -9.99
N VAL A 135 -2.42 16.64 -9.46
CA VAL A 135 -2.50 16.03 -8.14
C VAL A 135 -1.34 16.49 -7.27
N ILE A 136 -1.66 16.89 -6.04
CA ILE A 136 -0.68 17.21 -5.01
C ILE A 136 -0.57 16.01 -4.08
N LYS A 137 0.65 15.57 -3.77
CA LYS A 137 0.85 14.45 -2.83
C LYS A 137 2.18 14.52 -2.09
N PRO A 138 2.25 13.96 -0.87
CA PRO A 138 3.50 13.74 -0.17
C PRO A 138 4.35 12.69 -0.90
N ILE A 139 5.68 12.80 -0.72
CA ILE A 139 6.62 11.84 -1.31
C ILE A 139 6.52 10.45 -0.65
N SER A 140 6.33 10.42 0.68
CA SER A 140 6.44 9.20 1.49
C SER A 140 5.29 9.08 2.49
N ASN A 141 4.07 8.90 1.98
CA ASN A 141 2.88 8.64 2.79
C ASN A 141 1.97 7.63 2.09
N GLY A 142 1.27 6.82 2.89
CA GLY A 142 0.27 5.85 2.44
C GLY A 142 -1.17 6.36 2.56
N SER A 143 -2.12 5.47 2.33
CA SER A 143 -3.58 5.63 2.58
C SER A 143 -4.22 6.91 2.02
N SER A 144 -3.73 7.45 0.93
CA SER A 144 -4.20 8.72 0.33
C SER A 144 -4.12 9.95 1.27
N ILE A 145 -3.38 9.86 2.39
CA ILE A 145 -3.23 10.96 3.33
C ILE A 145 -2.36 12.06 2.71
N GLY A 146 -2.88 13.29 2.70
CA GLY A 146 -2.21 14.45 2.12
C GLY A 146 -2.27 14.50 0.59
N ILE A 147 -3.12 13.69 -0.05
CA ILE A 147 -3.38 13.76 -1.49
C ILE A 147 -4.52 14.73 -1.76
N TYR A 148 -4.30 15.64 -2.72
CA TYR A 148 -5.31 16.58 -3.21
C TYR A 148 -5.38 16.50 -4.73
N ILE A 149 -6.57 16.25 -5.25
CA ILE A 149 -6.88 16.30 -6.68
C ILE A 149 -7.43 17.69 -6.99
N ILE A 150 -6.84 18.34 -7.96
CA ILE A 150 -7.19 19.68 -8.42
C ILE A 150 -7.65 19.56 -9.86
N LEU A 151 -8.97 19.64 -10.07
CA LEU A 151 -9.56 19.51 -11.39
C LEU A 151 -9.80 20.88 -12.03
N ASP A 152 -10.05 21.91 -11.22
CA ASP A 152 -10.34 23.27 -11.67
C ASP A 152 -9.82 24.35 -10.69
N GLU A 153 -10.06 25.61 -11.02
CA GLU A 153 -9.65 26.74 -10.18
C GLU A 153 -10.37 26.81 -8.82
N SER A 154 -11.59 26.26 -8.72
CA SER A 154 -12.32 26.22 -7.44
C SER A 154 -11.69 25.25 -6.46
N ASP A 155 -11.18 24.12 -6.95
CA ASP A 155 -10.41 23.17 -6.17
C ASP A 155 -9.10 23.80 -5.64
N LYS A 156 -8.39 24.57 -6.49
CA LYS A 156 -7.19 25.31 -6.07
C LYS A 156 -7.47 26.19 -4.87
N ILE A 157 -8.54 26.99 -4.93
CA ILE A 157 -8.93 27.91 -3.84
C ILE A 157 -9.24 27.14 -2.57
N ARG A 158 -9.96 26.01 -2.68
CA ARG A 158 -10.33 25.16 -1.53
C ARG A 158 -9.09 24.55 -0.89
N VAL A 159 -8.20 23.97 -1.70
CA VAL A 159 -7.01 23.24 -1.25
C VAL A 159 -5.92 24.16 -0.73
N SER A 160 -5.81 25.40 -1.25
CA SER A 160 -4.79 26.37 -0.77
C SER A 160 -4.88 26.60 0.75
N LYS A 161 -6.07 26.55 1.34
CA LYS A 161 -6.27 26.65 2.79
C LYS A 161 -5.76 25.41 3.54
N GLY A 162 -5.96 24.23 2.96
CA GLY A 162 -5.49 22.96 3.54
C GLY A 162 -3.98 22.84 3.52
N LEU A 163 -3.33 23.36 2.47
CA LEU A 163 -1.88 23.34 2.34
C LEU A 163 -1.16 24.14 3.41
N GLN A 164 -1.80 25.14 4.05
CA GLN A 164 -1.21 25.87 5.17
C GLN A 164 -0.85 24.96 6.36
N ASN A 165 -1.48 23.81 6.46
CA ASN A 165 -1.23 22.81 7.50
C ASN A 165 -0.38 21.64 7.00
N TRP A 166 0.39 21.82 5.90
CA TRP A 166 1.24 20.76 5.37
C TRP A 166 2.26 20.28 6.40
N CYS A 167 2.21 19.01 6.75
CA CYS A 167 3.07 18.38 7.74
C CYS A 167 3.83 17.16 7.20
N TYR A 168 3.87 16.99 5.87
CA TYR A 168 4.41 15.80 5.20
C TYR A 168 5.84 16.02 4.67
N GLY A 169 6.64 16.80 5.37
CA GLY A 169 8.02 17.10 5.01
C GLY A 169 8.19 18.38 4.16
N ASN A 170 9.44 18.64 3.81
CA ASN A 170 9.83 19.90 3.14
C ASN A 170 9.58 19.89 1.62
N SER A 171 9.25 18.76 1.06
CA SER A 171 9.02 18.61 -0.39
C SER A 171 7.61 18.19 -0.69
N ILE A 172 7.07 18.74 -1.78
CA ILE A 172 5.75 18.45 -2.30
C ILE A 172 5.88 17.93 -3.74
N MET A 173 5.14 16.86 -4.04
CA MET A 173 5.08 16.32 -5.39
C MET A 173 3.82 16.81 -6.08
N ILE A 174 3.99 17.39 -7.26
CA ILE A 174 2.90 17.75 -8.18
C ILE A 174 2.93 16.76 -9.32
N GLU A 175 1.86 16.04 -9.51
CA GLU A 175 1.74 14.95 -10.47
C GLU A 175 0.64 15.25 -11.51
N GLU A 176 0.85 14.80 -12.74
CA GLU A 176 -0.15 14.84 -13.80
C GLU A 176 -1.40 14.07 -13.36
N TYR A 177 -2.56 14.68 -13.49
CA TYR A 177 -3.82 13.99 -13.26
C TYR A 177 -4.15 13.08 -14.45
N ILE A 178 -4.30 11.81 -14.21
CA ILE A 178 -4.71 10.83 -15.21
C ILE A 178 -6.21 10.57 -15.06
N GLU A 179 -6.99 11.06 -16.01
CA GLU A 179 -8.41 10.77 -16.09
C GLU A 179 -8.64 9.32 -16.53
N GLY A 180 -9.58 8.60 -15.87
CA GLY A 180 -9.94 7.23 -16.24
C GLY A 180 -10.24 6.34 -15.04
N LYS A 181 -10.14 5.02 -15.24
CA LYS A 181 -10.46 4.03 -14.20
C LYS A 181 -9.36 3.93 -13.16
N GLU A 182 -9.76 3.72 -11.90
CA GLU A 182 -8.85 3.35 -10.82
C GLU A 182 -8.81 1.82 -10.71
N LEU A 183 -7.62 1.26 -10.89
CA LEU A 183 -7.41 -0.18 -10.94
C LEU A 183 -6.33 -0.58 -9.94
N THR A 184 -6.42 -1.81 -9.47
CA THR A 184 -5.36 -2.41 -8.66
C THR A 184 -5.17 -3.87 -9.02
N CYS A 185 -3.94 -4.37 -8.78
CA CYS A 185 -3.59 -5.76 -9.00
C CYS A 185 -2.56 -6.18 -7.95
N GLY A 186 -2.70 -7.37 -7.39
CA GLY A 186 -1.87 -7.88 -6.32
C GLY A 186 -0.96 -9.03 -6.72
N ILE A 187 -0.05 -9.35 -5.80
CA ILE A 187 0.69 -10.61 -5.79
C ILE A 187 0.41 -11.30 -4.46
N ILE A 188 -0.02 -12.55 -4.53
CA ILE A 188 -0.31 -13.41 -3.38
C ILE A 188 0.27 -14.79 -3.67
N ASN A 189 1.10 -15.32 -2.76
CA ASN A 189 1.75 -16.63 -2.92
C ASN A 189 2.46 -16.76 -4.28
N ASP A 190 3.21 -15.73 -4.66
CA ASP A 190 3.93 -15.63 -5.93
C ASP A 190 3.06 -15.72 -7.20
N GLN A 191 1.75 -15.53 -7.06
CA GLN A 191 0.81 -15.47 -8.17
C GLN A 191 0.25 -14.05 -8.31
N VAL A 192 0.13 -13.60 -9.56
CA VAL A 192 -0.53 -12.32 -9.86
C VAL A 192 -2.03 -12.53 -9.81
N THR A 193 -2.75 -11.67 -9.12
CA THR A 193 -4.22 -11.74 -8.99
C THR A 193 -4.91 -11.31 -10.27
N ASP A 194 -6.23 -11.40 -10.31
CA ASP A 194 -7.00 -10.64 -11.29
C ASP A 194 -6.90 -9.14 -11.02
N VAL A 195 -7.18 -8.33 -12.05
CA VAL A 195 -7.25 -6.88 -11.93
C VAL A 195 -8.59 -6.52 -11.29
N MET A 196 -8.56 -5.65 -10.29
CA MET A 196 -9.74 -5.09 -9.63
C MET A 196 -9.95 -3.65 -10.08
N GLU A 197 -11.19 -3.29 -10.44
CA GLU A 197 -11.62 -1.91 -10.59
C GLU A 197 -12.21 -1.40 -9.28
N ILE A 198 -11.76 -0.23 -8.84
CA ILE A 198 -12.26 0.46 -7.65
C ILE A 198 -13.20 1.56 -8.12
N LYS A 199 -14.47 1.46 -7.78
CA LYS A 199 -15.48 2.51 -8.03
C LYS A 199 -15.88 3.20 -6.75
N THR A 200 -15.96 4.51 -6.81
CA THR A 200 -16.38 5.36 -5.70
C THR A 200 -17.43 6.35 -6.19
N ASP A 201 -18.38 6.70 -5.34
CA ASP A 201 -19.42 7.68 -5.70
C ASP A 201 -18.84 9.09 -5.88
N ASN A 202 -17.68 9.38 -5.26
CA ASN A 202 -17.03 10.68 -5.25
C ASN A 202 -15.88 10.83 -6.26
N ASN A 203 -15.71 9.89 -7.21
CA ASN A 203 -14.62 9.84 -8.18
C ASN A 203 -13.20 9.85 -7.61
N PHE A 204 -13.02 9.69 -6.29
CA PHE A 204 -11.72 9.60 -5.64
C PHE A 204 -11.73 8.62 -4.47
N TYR A 205 -10.78 7.69 -4.48
CA TYR A 205 -10.58 6.69 -3.44
C TYR A 205 -9.71 7.27 -2.33
N ASP A 206 -10.29 8.18 -1.54
CA ASP A 206 -9.63 8.83 -0.40
C ASP A 206 -9.59 7.95 0.85
N TYR A 207 -9.02 8.48 1.94
CA TYR A 207 -8.92 7.77 3.22
C TYR A 207 -10.28 7.32 3.75
N THR A 208 -11.30 8.19 3.69
CA THR A 208 -12.65 7.88 4.18
C THR A 208 -13.27 6.77 3.35
N THR A 209 -13.21 6.88 2.03
CA THR A 209 -13.75 5.90 1.09
C THR A 209 -13.07 4.53 1.20
N LYS A 210 -11.76 4.51 1.54
CA LYS A 210 -10.99 3.24 1.73
C LYS A 210 -11.47 2.42 2.93
N TYR A 211 -11.96 3.07 3.98
CA TYR A 211 -12.18 2.41 5.27
C TYR A 211 -13.62 2.54 5.79
N THR A 212 -14.53 3.13 4.99
CA THR A 212 -15.96 3.19 5.30
C THR A 212 -16.71 2.16 4.44
N GLN A 213 -17.42 1.26 5.10
CA GLN A 213 -18.19 0.22 4.41
C GLN A 213 -19.28 0.84 3.53
N GLY A 214 -19.32 0.43 2.26
CA GLY A 214 -20.32 0.86 1.28
C GLY A 214 -19.97 2.13 0.50
N GLU A 215 -18.82 2.78 0.76
CA GLU A 215 -18.37 3.97 -0.01
C GLU A 215 -17.50 3.61 -1.23
N SER A 216 -17.07 2.36 -1.35
CA SER A 216 -16.37 1.84 -2.52
C SER A 216 -16.96 0.50 -2.97
N PHE A 217 -16.93 0.25 -4.28
CA PHE A 217 -17.35 -1.01 -4.89
C PHE A 217 -16.16 -1.62 -5.63
N HIS A 218 -15.90 -2.88 -5.38
CA HIS A 218 -14.82 -3.63 -5.98
C HIS A 218 -15.37 -4.56 -7.07
N ILE A 219 -14.89 -4.41 -8.32
CA ILE A 219 -15.29 -5.24 -9.45
C ILE A 219 -14.10 -6.14 -9.82
N ILE A 220 -14.25 -7.44 -9.66
CA ILE A 220 -13.23 -8.45 -9.94
C ILE A 220 -13.83 -9.56 -10.81
N PRO A 221 -13.29 -9.86 -12.01
CA PRO A 221 -12.27 -9.05 -12.70
C PRO A 221 -12.80 -7.68 -13.13
N ALA A 222 -11.91 -6.71 -13.30
CA ALA A 222 -12.24 -5.37 -13.80
C ALA A 222 -12.85 -5.44 -15.19
N ASP A 223 -13.80 -4.53 -15.48
CA ASP A 223 -14.41 -4.40 -16.81
C ASP A 223 -13.46 -3.64 -17.78
N ILE A 224 -12.45 -4.37 -18.26
CA ILE A 224 -11.41 -3.91 -19.19
C ILE A 224 -11.12 -5.01 -20.22
N SER A 225 -10.48 -4.66 -21.36
CA SER A 225 -10.08 -5.66 -22.33
C SER A 225 -9.04 -6.64 -21.79
N GLU A 226 -9.05 -7.87 -22.29
CA GLU A 226 -8.07 -8.90 -21.90
C GLU A 226 -6.63 -8.45 -22.17
N LEU A 227 -6.39 -7.70 -23.24
CA LEU A 227 -5.08 -7.12 -23.56
C LEU A 227 -4.58 -6.21 -22.42
N ILE A 228 -5.41 -5.26 -21.97
CA ILE A 228 -5.07 -4.33 -20.88
C ILE A 228 -4.93 -5.08 -19.56
N SER A 229 -5.79 -6.06 -19.29
CA SER A 229 -5.70 -6.90 -18.10
C SER A 229 -4.34 -7.63 -18.02
N ASN A 230 -3.92 -8.24 -19.11
CA ASN A 230 -2.64 -8.95 -19.19
C ASN A 230 -1.45 -7.98 -19.05
N GLU A 231 -1.51 -6.82 -19.68
CA GLU A 231 -0.49 -5.78 -19.52
C GLU A 231 -0.36 -5.33 -18.05
N ILE A 232 -1.46 -5.06 -17.36
CA ILE A 232 -1.47 -4.69 -15.93
C ILE A 232 -0.85 -5.80 -15.07
N LYS A 233 -1.20 -7.06 -15.33
CA LYS A 233 -0.64 -8.22 -14.61
C LYS A 233 0.88 -8.33 -14.82
N GLU A 234 1.37 -8.14 -16.03
CA GLU A 234 2.81 -8.14 -16.34
C GLU A 234 3.53 -6.96 -15.65
N ILE A 235 2.94 -5.75 -15.67
CA ILE A 235 3.49 -4.59 -15.00
C ILE A 235 3.53 -4.82 -13.50
N THR A 236 2.48 -5.39 -12.89
CA THR A 236 2.41 -5.71 -11.46
C THR A 236 3.55 -6.63 -11.06
N ARG A 237 3.77 -7.73 -11.79
CA ARG A 237 4.92 -8.63 -11.57
C ARG A 237 6.24 -7.88 -11.69
N LYS A 238 6.40 -7.10 -12.74
CA LYS A 238 7.62 -6.35 -13.00
C LYS A 238 7.92 -5.32 -11.91
N CYS A 239 6.92 -4.59 -11.41
CA CYS A 239 7.09 -3.65 -10.29
C CYS A 239 7.55 -4.36 -9.01
N HIS A 240 6.94 -5.50 -8.69
CA HIS A 240 7.31 -6.33 -7.55
C HIS A 240 8.77 -6.77 -7.62
N ASP A 241 9.18 -7.31 -8.75
CA ASP A 241 10.54 -7.85 -8.96
C ASP A 241 11.59 -6.75 -8.96
N LEU A 242 11.32 -5.60 -9.62
CA LEU A 242 12.25 -4.46 -9.71
C LEU A 242 12.56 -3.82 -8.37
N LEU A 243 11.59 -3.78 -7.45
CA LEU A 243 11.80 -3.28 -6.09
C LEU A 243 12.30 -4.36 -5.13
N GLY A 244 12.45 -5.61 -5.60
CA GLY A 244 12.87 -6.75 -4.77
C GLY A 244 11.86 -7.06 -3.68
N CYS A 245 10.58 -6.83 -3.94
CA CYS A 245 9.50 -7.07 -2.99
C CYS A 245 9.39 -8.56 -2.64
N ASN A 246 8.78 -8.82 -1.53
CA ASN A 246 8.51 -10.17 -1.06
C ASN A 246 7.09 -10.26 -0.52
N GLY A 247 6.53 -11.47 -0.58
CA GLY A 247 5.21 -11.76 -0.04
C GLY A 247 4.11 -11.06 -0.79
N VAL A 248 3.09 -10.68 -0.05
CA VAL A 248 1.93 -10.00 -0.61
C VAL A 248 2.25 -8.55 -0.92
N THR A 249 1.97 -8.11 -2.15
CA THR A 249 2.06 -6.72 -2.58
C THR A 249 0.84 -6.32 -3.40
N ARG A 250 0.63 -5.01 -3.55
CA ARG A 250 -0.44 -4.45 -4.37
C ARG A 250 0.09 -3.27 -5.17
N THR A 251 -0.14 -3.27 -6.48
CA THR A 251 0.22 -2.17 -7.37
C THR A 251 -1.05 -1.45 -7.80
N ASP A 252 -1.08 -0.14 -7.61
CA ASP A 252 -2.24 0.71 -7.89
C ASP A 252 -2.02 1.50 -9.18
N PHE A 253 -3.07 1.61 -10.01
CA PHE A 253 -3.01 2.15 -11.36
C PHE A 253 -4.13 3.18 -11.63
N ARG A 254 -3.84 4.09 -12.56
CA ARG A 254 -4.89 4.80 -13.32
C ARG A 254 -4.82 4.32 -14.78
N LEU A 255 -5.96 3.86 -15.29
CA LEU A 255 -6.11 3.50 -16.70
C LEU A 255 -6.71 4.70 -17.44
N GLY A 256 -5.88 5.41 -18.19
CA GLY A 256 -6.28 6.62 -18.92
C GLY A 256 -5.58 6.71 -20.28
N ASN A 257 -5.86 7.78 -21.01
CA ASN A 257 -5.25 8.00 -22.30
C ASN A 257 -3.81 8.53 -22.17
N SER A 258 -2.88 7.94 -22.91
CA SER A 258 -1.53 8.49 -23.09
C SER A 258 -1.57 9.76 -23.96
N GLN A 259 -0.42 10.43 -24.10
CA GLN A 259 -0.28 11.57 -25.02
C GLN A 259 -0.54 11.21 -26.48
N GLU A 260 -0.39 9.95 -26.85
CA GLU A 260 -0.67 9.42 -28.19
C GLU A 260 -2.14 8.96 -28.33
N ASN A 261 -2.96 9.27 -27.32
CA ASN A 261 -4.37 8.90 -27.23
C ASN A 261 -4.62 7.37 -27.18
N GLU A 262 -3.64 6.62 -26.67
CA GLU A 262 -3.75 5.18 -26.42
C GLU A 262 -4.14 4.93 -24.97
N LEU A 263 -5.05 4.00 -24.74
CA LEU A 263 -5.47 3.59 -23.39
C LEU A 263 -4.31 2.86 -22.70
N THR A 264 -3.78 3.47 -21.66
CA THR A 264 -2.51 3.08 -21.03
C THR A 264 -2.66 2.95 -19.52
N PRO A 265 -2.14 1.87 -18.90
CA PRO A 265 -2.07 1.77 -17.45
C PRO A 265 -0.88 2.55 -16.90
N PHE A 266 -1.14 3.55 -16.05
CA PHE A 266 -0.14 4.33 -15.34
C PHE A 266 -0.01 3.84 -13.92
N VAL A 267 1.17 3.35 -13.54
CA VAL A 267 1.47 2.94 -12.15
C VAL A 267 1.51 4.17 -11.26
N LEU A 268 0.69 4.20 -10.21
CA LEU A 268 0.71 5.23 -9.19
C LEU A 268 1.74 4.93 -8.11
N GLU A 269 1.66 3.73 -7.54
CA GLU A 269 2.52 3.24 -6.46
C GLU A 269 2.43 1.71 -6.34
N ILE A 270 3.37 1.12 -5.61
CA ILE A 270 3.31 -0.25 -5.13
C ILE A 270 3.32 -0.25 -3.60
N ASN A 271 2.40 -1.02 -3.03
CA ASN A 271 2.25 -1.19 -1.60
C ASN A 271 2.86 -2.53 -1.17
N THR A 272 3.89 -2.50 -0.33
CA THR A 272 4.63 -3.69 0.15
C THR A 272 4.02 -4.31 1.39
N HIS A 273 3.03 -3.66 1.99
CA HIS A 273 2.32 -4.11 3.18
C HIS A 273 0.85 -3.69 3.09
N PRO A 274 0.09 -4.28 2.17
CA PRO A 274 -1.30 -3.88 1.96
C PRO A 274 -2.18 -4.26 3.15
N GLY A 275 -3.23 -3.46 3.38
CA GLY A 275 -4.17 -3.63 4.48
C GLY A 275 -4.87 -5.00 4.48
N LEU A 276 -5.22 -5.46 5.67
CA LEU A 276 -5.87 -6.74 5.96
C LEU A 276 -7.19 -6.58 6.74
N THR A 277 -7.84 -5.42 6.63
CA THR A 277 -9.19 -5.20 7.18
C THR A 277 -10.25 -5.86 6.28
N GLU A 278 -11.49 -5.95 6.74
CA GLU A 278 -12.60 -6.50 5.96
C GLU A 278 -12.91 -5.72 4.67
N THR A 279 -12.55 -4.44 4.63
CA THR A 279 -12.73 -3.58 3.43
C THR A 279 -11.45 -3.43 2.61
N SER A 280 -10.38 -4.17 2.96
CA SER A 280 -9.10 -4.08 2.26
C SER A 280 -9.12 -4.86 0.95
N LEU A 281 -8.41 -4.33 -0.06
CA LEU A 281 -8.42 -4.84 -1.44
C LEU A 281 -7.77 -6.23 -1.57
N ILE A 282 -6.72 -6.53 -0.78
CA ILE A 282 -6.03 -7.82 -0.87
C ILE A 282 -6.89 -8.99 -0.39
N PRO A 283 -7.64 -8.93 0.72
CA PRO A 283 -8.60 -9.97 1.08
C PRO A 283 -9.63 -10.27 -0.02
N ASP A 284 -10.15 -9.25 -0.71
CA ASP A 284 -11.10 -9.42 -1.80
C ASP A 284 -10.45 -10.07 -3.04
N LEU A 285 -9.23 -9.66 -3.39
CA LEU A 285 -8.43 -10.29 -4.46
C LEU A 285 -8.11 -11.75 -4.12
N ALA A 286 -7.77 -12.05 -2.88
CA ALA A 286 -7.54 -13.42 -2.42
C ALA A 286 -8.81 -14.28 -2.53
N LEU A 287 -9.94 -13.74 -2.10
CA LEU A 287 -11.23 -14.43 -2.20
C LEU A 287 -11.61 -14.73 -3.65
N ALA A 288 -11.35 -13.79 -4.57
CA ALA A 288 -11.57 -14.01 -6.01
C ALA A 288 -10.69 -15.13 -6.58
N MET A 289 -9.49 -15.36 -6.00
CA MET A 289 -8.64 -16.52 -6.32
C MET A 289 -9.08 -17.82 -5.63
N GLY A 290 -10.16 -17.81 -4.86
CA GLY A 290 -10.61 -18.96 -4.05
C GLY A 290 -9.81 -19.16 -2.76
N ILE A 291 -9.03 -18.15 -2.33
CA ILE A 291 -8.23 -18.18 -1.10
C ILE A 291 -9.01 -17.49 0.02
N SER A 292 -9.39 -18.24 1.04
CA SER A 292 -10.06 -17.70 2.23
C SER A 292 -9.12 -16.79 3.03
N TYR A 293 -9.68 -15.94 3.89
CA TYR A 293 -8.87 -15.06 4.73
C TYR A 293 -7.85 -15.84 5.60
N ASN A 294 -8.29 -16.96 6.20
CA ASN A 294 -7.40 -17.81 6.99
C ASN A 294 -6.26 -18.44 6.16
N GLU A 295 -6.56 -18.82 4.91
CA GLU A 295 -5.53 -19.29 3.99
C GLU A 295 -4.57 -18.19 3.59
N LEU A 296 -5.06 -16.96 3.34
CA LEU A 296 -4.23 -15.79 3.07
C LEU A 296 -3.24 -15.54 4.23
N ILE A 297 -3.72 -15.55 5.47
CA ILE A 297 -2.85 -15.39 6.65
C ILE A 297 -1.80 -16.52 6.73
N ASN A 298 -2.20 -17.76 6.46
CA ASN A 298 -1.25 -18.89 6.39
C ASN A 298 -0.20 -18.72 5.29
N LEU A 299 -0.57 -18.21 4.11
CA LEU A 299 0.36 -17.96 3.01
C LEU A 299 1.36 -16.86 3.39
N ILE A 300 0.91 -15.77 3.99
CA ILE A 300 1.78 -14.68 4.48
C ILE A 300 2.79 -15.22 5.50
N ILE A 301 2.36 -16.07 6.44
CA ILE A 301 3.26 -16.69 7.43
C ILE A 301 4.25 -17.63 6.75
N LYS A 302 3.78 -18.47 5.82
CA LYS A 302 4.63 -19.43 5.08
C LYS A 302 5.76 -18.72 4.33
N GLU A 303 5.46 -17.62 3.65
CA GLU A 303 6.46 -16.83 2.94
C GLU A 303 7.52 -16.26 3.89
N ALA A 304 7.14 -15.76 5.06
CA ALA A 304 8.05 -15.24 6.07
C ALA A 304 9.01 -16.30 6.61
N ILE A 305 8.58 -17.57 6.69
CA ILE A 305 9.42 -18.69 7.16
C ILE A 305 10.45 -19.08 6.11
N CYS A 306 10.08 -19.08 4.85
CA CYS A 306 10.92 -19.59 3.74
C CYS A 306 12.07 -18.66 3.36
N ARG A 307 12.13 -17.43 3.86
CA ARG A 307 13.10 -16.39 3.44
C ARG A 307 14.47 -16.46 4.11
N ARG A 308 14.69 -17.36 5.04
CA ARG A 308 15.99 -17.47 5.77
C ARG A 308 16.36 -18.91 6.03
#